data_b4f166f4d6f81f9aa70c48a79d647647
#
_entry.id   b4f166f4d6f81f9aa70c48a79d647647
#
_cell.length_a   1.000
_cell.length_b   1.000
_cell.length_c   1.000
_cell.angle_alpha   90.00
_cell.angle_beta   90.00
_cell.angle_gamma   90.00
#
_symmetry.space_group_name_H-M   'P 1'
#
loop_
_entity.id
_entity.type
_entity.pdbx_description
1 polymer ?
#
loop_
_entity_poly.entity_id
_entity_poly.type
_entity_poly.pdbx_seq_one_letter_code
_entity_poly.pdbx_strand_id
1 'polypeptide(L)'
;MEGVEEKLRGLSIARRARPEEPTYLLDVSLQPAGQSGLLAVSCSDFTVRLHNKDTLSLVGEYRGHSGALCGVTFARTSPDLLYSGSADGTVRAWDVRRPGTEAVQVFKSDPSHHYCSFDLSCSDALLCAGTEQLDEEDSFLVFWDARKTVTGGGGGGVLGVYSESHSDDITQVRFHPRDKDRLASGSTDGLVNVFDLSLGGEEEALRATCNSGSSVGSVRWCGTDYSRLLCLSHDEGLHLWDLGQLDTDEPLTVFSAPDARGLAPPADGGGVDYLVGGSWLEEAQRLLVVGGRSDGELHLMECDEEGLRLLRTLQGGHASTVRCFLWDGAGEALVTGGEDAQLLLWKPGGEELTSGKREELTSGKREAMKSASALKLKSRPHKKHGYQRDKKAP
;
A
#
# COMPACT_ATOMS: atom_id res chain seq x y z
N MET A 1 -22.79 16.50 -4.31
CA MET A 1 -22.64 15.06 -3.98
C MET A 1 -22.79 14.17 -5.21
N GLU A 2 -23.67 14.47 -6.16
CA GLU A 2 -23.82 13.73 -7.43
C GLU A 2 -22.52 13.70 -8.30
N GLY A 3 -21.67 14.71 -8.21
CA GLY A 3 -20.55 14.88 -9.15
C GLY A 3 -19.47 13.80 -9.14
N VAL A 4 -19.05 13.26 -7.97
CA VAL A 4 -17.94 12.25 -7.92
C VAL A 4 -18.44 10.88 -8.35
N GLU A 5 -19.65 10.49 -7.96
CA GLU A 5 -20.23 9.21 -8.40
C GLU A 5 -20.45 9.19 -9.92
N GLU A 6 -20.91 10.28 -10.50
CA GLU A 6 -21.06 10.43 -11.95
C GLU A 6 -19.70 10.32 -12.67
N LYS A 7 -18.66 10.95 -12.10
CA LYS A 7 -17.29 10.85 -12.61
C LYS A 7 -16.77 9.41 -12.58
N LEU A 8 -16.93 8.72 -11.44
CA LEU A 8 -16.53 7.31 -11.32
C LEU A 8 -17.29 6.43 -12.30
N ARG A 9 -18.58 6.67 -12.51
CA ARG A 9 -19.39 5.95 -13.49
C ARG A 9 -19.00 6.26 -14.94
N GLY A 10 -18.46 7.44 -15.22
CA GLY A 10 -18.01 7.89 -16.54
C GLY A 10 -16.60 7.45 -16.92
N LEU A 11 -15.85 6.79 -16.03
CA LEU A 11 -14.45 6.45 -16.27
C LEU A 11 -14.26 5.54 -17.48
N SER A 12 -13.30 5.90 -18.33
CA SER A 12 -12.81 5.12 -19.46
C SER A 12 -11.32 5.36 -19.63
N ILE A 13 -10.61 4.47 -20.35
CA ILE A 13 -9.16 4.56 -20.49
C ILE A 13 -8.80 5.77 -21.32
N ALA A 14 -8.10 6.74 -20.71
CA ALA A 14 -7.59 7.94 -21.39
C ALA A 14 -6.16 7.73 -21.90
N ARG A 15 -5.32 7.00 -21.13
CA ARG A 15 -3.93 6.75 -21.49
C ARG A 15 -3.50 5.37 -20.99
N ARG A 16 -2.51 4.81 -21.68
CA ARG A 16 -1.85 3.56 -21.34
C ARG A 16 -0.34 3.71 -21.51
N ALA A 17 0.42 3.33 -20.48
CA ALA A 17 1.87 3.16 -20.57
C ALA A 17 2.22 1.72 -20.26
N ARG A 18 3.19 1.20 -21.00
CA ARG A 18 3.76 -0.13 -20.79
C ARG A 18 5.28 0.00 -20.87
N PRO A 19 6.03 -0.43 -19.84
CA PRO A 19 7.48 -0.43 -19.90
C PRO A 19 7.97 -1.40 -21.00
N GLU A 20 9.19 -1.14 -21.49
CA GLU A 20 9.82 -1.98 -22.52
C GLU A 20 10.12 -3.40 -21.97
N GLU A 21 10.55 -3.48 -20.70
CA GLU A 21 10.77 -4.74 -20.00
C GLU A 21 9.58 -5.07 -19.11
N PRO A 22 9.07 -6.34 -19.14
CA PRO A 22 7.96 -6.76 -18.31
C PRO A 22 8.35 -6.69 -16.83
N THR A 23 7.64 -5.87 -16.06
CA THR A 23 7.82 -5.72 -14.61
C THR A 23 6.46 -5.49 -13.97
N TYR A 24 6.25 -5.98 -12.76
CA TYR A 24 5.01 -5.69 -12.02
C TYR A 24 5.07 -4.27 -11.45
N LEU A 25 3.95 -3.58 -11.50
CA LEU A 25 3.76 -2.29 -10.85
C LEU A 25 3.10 -2.55 -9.50
N LEU A 26 3.80 -2.18 -8.41
CA LEU A 26 3.46 -2.64 -7.06
C LEU A 26 2.73 -1.56 -6.25
N ASP A 27 3.20 -0.31 -6.35
CA ASP A 27 2.62 0.83 -5.63
C ASP A 27 2.73 2.11 -6.46
N VAL A 28 1.88 3.08 -6.19
CA VAL A 28 1.78 4.33 -6.93
C VAL A 28 1.57 5.52 -5.99
N SER A 29 2.31 6.61 -6.22
CA SER A 29 2.21 7.85 -5.46
C SER A 29 2.16 9.06 -6.38
N LEU A 30 1.29 10.02 -6.06
CA LEU A 30 1.14 11.27 -6.80
C LEU A 30 1.87 12.40 -6.08
N GLN A 31 2.62 13.19 -6.86
CA GLN A 31 3.23 14.42 -6.35
C GLN A 31 2.16 15.39 -5.84
N PRO A 32 2.34 16.01 -4.65
CA PRO A 32 1.40 16.99 -4.12
C PRO A 32 1.08 18.12 -5.10
N ALA A 33 -0.14 18.63 -5.04
CA ALA A 33 -0.67 19.64 -5.95
C ALA A 33 0.20 20.93 -6.01
N GLY A 34 0.24 21.57 -7.19
CA GLY A 34 0.96 22.83 -7.42
C GLY A 34 2.33 22.69 -8.08
N GLN A 35 2.76 21.47 -8.41
CA GLN A 35 4.04 21.15 -9.05
C GLN A 35 3.88 20.53 -10.45
N SER A 36 4.95 19.95 -10.99
CA SER A 36 5.06 19.44 -12.36
C SER A 36 4.17 18.24 -12.71
N GLY A 37 3.34 17.77 -11.78
CA GLY A 37 2.40 16.68 -12.02
C GLY A 37 3.09 15.35 -12.28
N LEU A 38 3.92 14.90 -11.34
CA LEU A 38 4.63 13.63 -11.42
C LEU A 38 3.87 12.51 -10.69
N LEU A 39 3.98 11.32 -11.24
CA LEU A 39 3.50 10.06 -10.68
C LEU A 39 4.69 9.13 -10.49
N ALA A 40 4.90 8.65 -9.27
CA ALA A 40 5.93 7.67 -8.97
C ALA A 40 5.32 6.28 -8.88
N VAL A 41 6.01 5.29 -9.43
CA VAL A 41 5.58 3.88 -9.45
C VAL A 41 6.72 3.01 -8.96
N SER A 42 6.50 2.18 -7.94
CA SER A 42 7.45 1.14 -7.54
C SER A 42 7.25 -0.12 -8.38
N CYS A 43 8.36 -0.76 -8.75
CA CYS A 43 8.37 -1.87 -9.68
C CYS A 43 9.05 -3.11 -9.08
N SER A 44 8.67 -4.30 -9.54
CA SER A 44 9.21 -5.58 -9.07
C SER A 44 10.68 -5.81 -9.47
N ASP A 45 11.24 -5.00 -10.36
CA ASP A 45 12.66 -4.97 -10.73
C ASP A 45 13.50 -4.08 -9.80
N PHE A 46 12.95 -3.70 -8.63
CA PHE A 46 13.55 -2.85 -7.60
C PHE A 46 13.80 -1.41 -8.04
N THR A 47 13.16 -0.96 -9.13
CA THR A 47 13.24 0.40 -9.61
C THR A 47 12.04 1.23 -9.19
N VAL A 48 12.21 2.53 -9.05
CA VAL A 48 11.13 3.50 -8.97
C VAL A 48 11.11 4.31 -10.26
N ARG A 49 9.97 4.34 -10.93
CA ARG A 49 9.77 5.06 -12.20
C ARG A 49 8.93 6.30 -11.99
N LEU A 50 9.38 7.41 -12.56
CA LEU A 50 8.62 8.65 -12.60
C LEU A 50 7.92 8.79 -13.94
N HIS A 51 6.64 9.09 -13.89
CA HIS A 51 5.82 9.38 -15.06
C HIS A 51 5.18 10.77 -14.94
N ASN A 52 4.91 11.39 -16.07
CA ASN A 52 4.00 12.53 -16.10
C ASN A 52 2.57 12.01 -15.84
N LYS A 53 1.83 12.61 -14.92
CA LYS A 53 0.51 12.10 -14.47
C LYS A 53 -0.57 12.15 -15.56
N ASP A 54 -0.47 13.06 -16.52
CA ASP A 54 -1.50 13.26 -17.55
C ASP A 54 -1.24 12.49 -18.85
N THR A 55 0.05 12.28 -19.18
CA THR A 55 0.46 11.61 -20.41
C THR A 55 0.93 10.18 -20.18
N LEU A 56 1.26 9.83 -18.94
CA LEU A 56 1.95 8.61 -18.51
C LEU A 56 3.32 8.39 -19.16
N SER A 57 3.89 9.43 -19.81
CA SER A 57 5.25 9.34 -20.35
C SER A 57 6.26 9.20 -19.24
N LEU A 58 7.24 8.30 -19.42
CA LEU A 58 8.35 8.11 -18.48
C LEU A 58 9.22 9.39 -18.48
N VAL A 59 9.47 9.94 -17.30
CA VAL A 59 10.27 11.15 -17.05
C VAL A 59 11.64 10.80 -16.49
N GLY A 60 11.70 9.78 -15.63
CA GLY A 60 12.92 9.36 -14.96
C GLY A 60 12.80 8.01 -14.29
N GLU A 61 13.93 7.47 -13.88
CA GLU A 61 14.00 6.19 -13.17
C GLU A 61 15.07 6.26 -12.09
N TYR A 62 14.77 5.68 -10.91
CA TYR A 62 15.69 5.58 -9.78
C TYR A 62 16.06 4.11 -9.56
N ARG A 63 17.35 3.85 -9.51
CA ARG A 63 17.93 2.55 -9.26
C ARG A 63 18.85 2.62 -8.03
N GLY A 64 18.93 1.53 -7.28
CA GLY A 64 19.86 1.47 -6.15
C GLY A 64 19.42 0.52 -5.06
N HIS A 65 18.12 0.23 -4.92
CA HIS A 65 17.67 -0.84 -4.03
C HIS A 65 18.14 -2.21 -4.55
N SER A 66 18.48 -3.10 -3.61
CA SER A 66 18.91 -4.47 -3.87
C SER A 66 17.91 -5.54 -3.42
N GLY A 67 16.78 -5.12 -2.87
CA GLY A 67 15.67 -5.95 -2.44
C GLY A 67 14.33 -5.46 -2.95
N ALA A 68 13.28 -6.24 -2.74
CA ALA A 68 11.92 -5.90 -3.12
C ALA A 68 11.49 -4.57 -2.52
N LEU A 69 10.80 -3.75 -3.32
CA LEU A 69 10.23 -2.49 -2.84
C LEU A 69 8.94 -2.77 -2.07
N CYS A 70 8.80 -2.18 -0.89
CA CYS A 70 7.59 -2.25 -0.09
C CYS A 70 6.65 -1.05 -0.28
N GLY A 71 7.10 -0.02 -1.03
CA GLY A 71 6.25 1.12 -1.35
C GLY A 71 7.04 2.31 -1.87
N VAL A 72 6.29 3.33 -2.31
CA VAL A 72 6.81 4.61 -2.77
C VAL A 72 5.89 5.74 -2.32
N THR A 73 6.43 6.86 -1.87
CA THR A 73 5.63 8.02 -1.47
C THR A 73 6.36 9.34 -1.72
N PHE A 74 5.64 10.33 -2.22
CA PHE A 74 6.15 11.70 -2.22
C PHE A 74 6.06 12.31 -0.82
N ALA A 75 7.03 13.15 -0.49
CA ALA A 75 6.92 14.04 0.66
C ALA A 75 5.75 15.02 0.47
N ARG A 76 5.07 15.34 1.56
CA ARG A 76 3.83 16.15 1.53
C ARG A 76 4.12 17.65 1.47
N THR A 77 5.16 18.09 2.16
CA THR A 77 5.58 19.50 2.24
C THR A 77 6.76 19.83 1.32
N SER A 78 7.51 18.81 0.87
CA SER A 78 8.68 18.93 0.00
C SER A 78 8.46 18.15 -1.29
N PRO A 79 7.68 18.67 -2.24
CA PRO A 79 7.20 17.93 -3.41
C PRO A 79 8.31 17.45 -4.36
N ASP A 80 9.54 17.97 -4.21
CA ASP A 80 10.73 17.52 -4.95
C ASP A 80 11.38 16.27 -4.32
N LEU A 81 10.93 15.82 -3.15
CA LEU A 81 11.43 14.63 -2.49
C LEU A 81 10.46 13.46 -2.65
N LEU A 82 11.03 12.34 -3.06
CA LEU A 82 10.37 11.04 -3.21
C LEU A 82 11.07 10.04 -2.29
N TYR A 83 10.30 9.17 -1.64
CA TYR A 83 10.83 8.12 -0.77
C TYR A 83 10.43 6.75 -1.30
N SER A 84 11.31 5.78 -1.13
CA SER A 84 11.04 4.36 -1.40
C SER A 84 11.61 3.49 -0.29
N GLY A 85 10.83 2.51 0.15
CA GLY A 85 11.23 1.52 1.14
C GLY A 85 11.50 0.16 0.49
N SER A 86 12.39 -0.64 1.08
CA SER A 86 12.78 -1.92 0.53
C SER A 86 13.15 -2.95 1.60
N ALA A 87 12.94 -4.21 1.26
CA ALA A 87 13.45 -5.36 1.99
C ALA A 87 14.99 -5.43 2.03
N ASP A 88 15.72 -4.51 1.35
CA ASP A 88 17.18 -4.36 1.52
C ASP A 88 17.55 -3.67 2.85
N GLY A 89 16.60 -3.41 3.74
CA GLY A 89 16.77 -2.77 5.03
C GLY A 89 17.01 -1.26 4.94
N THR A 90 16.60 -0.63 3.83
CA THR A 90 16.73 0.82 3.65
C THR A 90 15.44 1.49 3.22
N VAL A 91 15.23 2.73 3.72
CA VAL A 91 14.35 3.70 3.07
C VAL A 91 15.23 4.77 2.44
N ARG A 92 14.98 5.10 1.19
CA ARG A 92 15.79 6.04 0.40
C ARG A 92 14.98 7.25 0.01
N ALA A 93 15.57 8.43 0.13
CA ALA A 93 15.03 9.68 -0.41
C ALA A 93 15.73 10.06 -1.71
N TRP A 94 14.94 10.53 -2.67
CA TRP A 94 15.37 10.90 -4.02
C TRP A 94 14.91 12.32 -4.33
N ASP A 95 15.77 13.13 -4.97
CA ASP A 95 15.40 14.45 -5.50
C ASP A 95 14.90 14.29 -6.95
N VAL A 96 13.61 14.54 -7.17
CA VAL A 96 13.00 14.31 -8.49
C VAL A 96 13.52 15.26 -9.59
N ARG A 97 14.22 16.32 -9.22
CA ARG A 97 14.92 17.21 -10.14
C ARG A 97 16.25 16.65 -10.63
N ARG A 98 16.74 15.59 -9.96
CA ARG A 98 18.01 14.92 -10.26
C ARG A 98 17.75 13.43 -10.49
N PRO A 99 17.20 13.05 -11.66
CA PRO A 99 17.04 11.64 -11.98
C PRO A 99 18.40 10.96 -12.01
N GLY A 100 18.52 9.80 -11.33
CA GLY A 100 19.79 9.12 -11.27
C GLY A 100 19.81 7.98 -10.26
N THR A 101 21.01 7.44 -10.03
CA THR A 101 21.25 6.25 -9.21
C THR A 101 21.60 6.56 -7.75
N GLU A 102 21.77 7.83 -7.38
CA GLU A 102 22.19 8.22 -6.04
C GLU A 102 21.03 8.80 -5.24
N ALA A 103 20.68 8.13 -4.13
CA ALA A 103 19.75 8.67 -3.15
C ALA A 103 20.37 9.88 -2.44
N VAL A 104 19.57 10.94 -2.22
CA VAL A 104 20.03 12.11 -1.47
C VAL A 104 20.14 11.82 0.02
N GLN A 105 19.42 10.80 0.49
CA GLN A 105 19.48 10.32 1.87
C GLN A 105 19.11 8.83 1.92
N VAL A 106 19.74 8.10 2.86
CA VAL A 106 19.45 6.69 3.13
C VAL A 106 19.21 6.52 4.63
N PHE A 107 18.04 6.00 4.97
CA PHE A 107 17.67 5.64 6.33
C PHE A 107 17.86 4.13 6.49
N LYS A 108 18.53 3.74 7.55
CA LYS A 108 18.77 2.34 7.92
C LYS A 108 18.88 2.20 9.42
N SER A 109 18.55 1.06 9.94
CA SER A 109 18.70 0.67 11.34
C SER A 109 19.68 -0.50 11.47
N ASP A 110 19.29 -1.56 12.13
CA ASP A 110 20.06 -2.80 12.21
C ASP A 110 20.15 -3.47 10.83
N PRO A 111 21.31 -4.03 10.44
CA PRO A 111 21.48 -4.74 9.17
C PRO A 111 20.60 -5.97 8.98
N SER A 112 20.06 -6.54 10.06
CA SER A 112 19.13 -7.69 10.01
C SER A 112 17.69 -7.27 9.69
N HIS A 113 17.36 -5.96 9.77
CA HIS A 113 16.02 -5.49 9.50
C HIS A 113 15.71 -5.47 7.99
N HIS A 114 14.63 -6.14 7.61
CA HIS A 114 14.04 -6.07 6.27
C HIS A 114 12.70 -5.31 6.38
N TYR A 115 12.53 -4.24 5.59
CA TYR A 115 11.33 -3.41 5.70
C TYR A 115 10.20 -3.92 4.80
N CYS A 116 9.03 -4.16 5.40
CA CYS A 116 7.77 -4.54 4.72
C CYS A 116 6.90 -3.33 4.40
N SER A 117 7.05 -2.24 5.14
CA SER A 117 6.23 -1.04 5.00
C SER A 117 6.95 0.19 5.53
N PHE A 118 6.54 1.37 5.07
CA PHE A 118 6.98 2.64 5.63
C PHE A 118 5.98 3.74 5.32
N ASP A 119 6.04 4.84 6.06
CA ASP A 119 5.33 6.08 5.75
C ASP A 119 6.01 7.30 6.37
N LEU A 120 5.62 8.49 5.91
CA LEU A 120 6.04 9.80 6.39
C LEU A 120 4.89 10.48 7.10
N SER A 121 5.19 11.18 8.22
CA SER A 121 4.22 12.04 8.89
C SER A 121 3.73 13.16 7.95
N CYS A 122 2.55 13.73 8.22
CA CYS A 122 1.99 14.81 7.42
C CYS A 122 2.85 16.09 7.40
N SER A 123 3.83 16.22 8.29
CA SER A 123 4.81 17.31 8.36
C SER A 123 6.15 16.98 7.71
N ASP A 124 6.33 15.78 7.15
CA ASP A 124 7.60 15.22 6.65
C ASP A 124 8.72 15.20 7.71
N ALA A 125 8.38 15.30 8.98
CA ALA A 125 9.37 15.36 10.05
C ALA A 125 9.77 13.97 10.55
N LEU A 126 8.82 13.04 10.59
CA LEU A 126 9.03 11.68 11.05
C LEU A 126 8.89 10.71 9.87
N LEU A 127 9.80 9.76 9.81
CA LEU A 127 9.73 8.56 8.98
C LEU A 127 9.58 7.36 9.91
N CYS A 128 8.68 6.45 9.60
CA CYS A 128 8.55 5.17 10.29
C CYS A 128 8.58 4.05 9.27
N ALA A 129 9.26 2.94 9.59
CA ALA A 129 9.21 1.70 8.83
C ALA A 129 8.90 0.52 9.75
N GLY A 130 8.09 -0.42 9.22
CA GLY A 130 7.80 -1.71 9.83
C GLY A 130 8.66 -2.81 9.23
N THR A 131 9.12 -3.75 10.06
CA THR A 131 10.00 -4.83 9.65
C THR A 131 9.27 -6.14 9.39
N GLU A 132 9.94 -7.06 8.68
CA GLU A 132 9.67 -8.50 8.78
C GLU A 132 9.99 -8.97 10.19
N GLN A 133 9.37 -10.08 10.60
CA GLN A 133 9.65 -10.76 11.86
C GLN A 133 11.09 -11.30 11.87
N LEU A 134 11.80 -11.05 12.96
CA LEU A 134 13.14 -11.56 13.22
C LEU A 134 13.08 -12.72 14.24
N ASP A 135 13.85 -13.76 14.00
CA ASP A 135 14.10 -14.87 14.93
C ASP A 135 12.82 -15.51 15.55
N GLU A 136 11.70 -15.48 14.83
CA GLU A 136 10.38 -16.04 15.19
C GLU A 136 9.68 -15.33 16.39
N GLU A 137 10.17 -14.18 16.85
CA GLU A 137 9.57 -13.53 18.04
C GLU A 137 9.31 -12.04 17.88
N ASP A 138 10.16 -11.26 17.14
CA ASP A 138 10.09 -9.81 17.17
C ASP A 138 9.91 -9.16 15.81
N SER A 139 9.05 -8.15 15.73
CA SER A 139 8.95 -7.21 14.63
C SER A 139 8.99 -5.78 15.15
N PHE A 140 9.55 -4.86 14.37
CA PHE A 140 9.91 -3.55 14.85
C PHE A 140 9.27 -2.42 14.06
N LEU A 141 8.78 -1.38 14.76
CA LEU A 141 8.54 -0.07 14.19
C LEU A 141 9.77 0.80 14.47
N VAL A 142 10.46 1.19 13.41
CA VAL A 142 11.70 2.00 13.52
C VAL A 142 11.41 3.43 13.08
N PHE A 143 11.87 4.41 13.86
CA PHE A 143 11.58 5.82 13.63
C PHE A 143 12.84 6.64 13.36
N TRP A 144 12.75 7.60 12.42
CA TRP A 144 13.82 8.57 12.10
C TRP A 144 13.30 10.00 11.99
N ASP A 145 14.18 10.97 12.25
CA ASP A 145 13.96 12.37 11.85
C ASP A 145 14.30 12.51 10.35
N ALA A 146 13.26 12.61 9.52
CA ALA A 146 13.40 12.67 8.07
C ALA A 146 14.08 13.97 7.57
N ARG A 147 14.20 15.00 8.42
CA ARG A 147 14.85 16.28 8.10
C ARG A 147 16.36 16.27 8.29
N LYS A 148 16.89 15.30 9.04
CA LYS A 148 18.32 15.22 9.31
C LYS A 148 19.04 14.58 8.16
N THR A 149 19.73 15.39 7.37
CA THR A 149 20.68 14.89 6.36
C THR A 149 21.93 14.37 7.06
N VAL A 150 22.26 13.11 6.83
CA VAL A 150 23.49 12.53 7.35
C VAL A 150 24.62 12.82 6.38
N THR A 151 25.43 13.82 6.68
CA THR A 151 26.71 14.06 6.01
C THR A 151 27.74 13.09 6.57
N GLY A 152 28.15 12.10 5.76
CA GLY A 152 29.25 11.20 6.10
C GLY A 152 28.86 9.82 6.58
N GLY A 153 28.44 8.93 5.68
CA GLY A 153 28.55 7.45 5.81
C GLY A 153 27.84 6.73 6.96
N GLY A 154 27.30 7.44 7.94
CA GLY A 154 26.53 6.89 9.02
C GLY A 154 25.04 7.06 8.75
N GLY A 155 24.25 5.99 8.86
CA GLY A 155 22.80 6.03 8.68
C GLY A 155 22.16 7.13 9.54
N GLY A 156 21.11 7.81 9.03
CA GLY A 156 20.35 8.80 9.78
C GLY A 156 19.97 8.21 11.13
N GLY A 157 20.30 8.92 12.22
CA GLY A 157 20.14 8.37 13.57
C GLY A 157 18.70 7.94 13.82
N VAL A 158 18.52 6.70 14.20
CA VAL A 158 17.26 6.16 14.69
C VAL A 158 16.83 7.01 15.89
N LEU A 159 15.59 7.48 15.90
CA LEU A 159 14.99 8.22 17.02
C LEU A 159 14.49 7.28 18.11
N GLY A 160 13.94 6.14 17.71
CA GLY A 160 13.37 5.15 18.60
C GLY A 160 12.97 3.89 17.83
N VAL A 161 12.70 2.83 18.58
CA VAL A 161 12.21 1.55 18.10
C VAL A 161 11.10 1.09 19.03
N TYR A 162 9.98 0.67 18.48
CA TYR A 162 8.93 -0.05 19.19
C TYR A 162 9.07 -1.54 18.84
N SER A 163 9.08 -2.40 19.85
CA SER A 163 9.42 -3.81 19.73
C SER A 163 8.40 -4.76 20.36
N GLU A 164 7.38 -4.24 21.01
CA GLU A 164 6.41 -5.05 21.75
C GLU A 164 4.99 -5.00 21.14
N SER A 165 4.83 -4.20 20.06
CA SER A 165 3.51 -3.91 19.49
C SER A 165 2.97 -4.99 18.57
N HIS A 166 3.85 -5.76 17.93
CA HIS A 166 3.49 -6.81 16.97
C HIS A 166 4.40 -8.02 17.09
N SER A 167 3.82 -9.21 16.87
CA SER A 167 4.52 -10.49 16.95
C SER A 167 4.80 -11.14 15.58
N ASP A 168 4.52 -10.44 14.48
CA ASP A 168 4.73 -10.94 13.11
C ASP A 168 4.93 -9.75 12.15
N ASP A 169 5.17 -9.99 10.85
CA ASP A 169 5.51 -8.99 9.83
C ASP A 169 4.62 -7.75 9.91
N ILE A 170 5.22 -6.55 10.01
CA ILE A 170 4.49 -5.28 10.00
C ILE A 170 4.27 -4.83 8.55
N THR A 171 3.20 -5.33 7.95
CA THR A 171 2.86 -5.14 6.54
C THR A 171 2.42 -3.73 6.20
N GLN A 172 1.94 -2.96 7.18
CA GLN A 172 1.45 -1.59 6.98
C GLN A 172 1.90 -0.65 8.09
N VAL A 173 2.37 0.52 7.67
CA VAL A 173 2.61 1.69 8.51
C VAL A 173 1.95 2.88 7.83
N ARG A 174 1.06 3.61 8.52
CA ARG A 174 0.32 4.75 7.97
C ARG A 174 0.20 5.87 8.99
N PHE A 175 0.88 6.99 8.73
CA PHE A 175 0.65 8.21 9.50
C PHE A 175 -0.72 8.81 9.19
N HIS A 176 -1.31 9.43 10.21
CA HIS A 176 -2.55 10.14 10.06
C HIS A 176 -2.37 11.35 9.12
N PRO A 177 -3.29 11.59 8.16
CA PRO A 177 -3.10 12.61 7.13
C PRO A 177 -3.00 14.06 7.64
N ARG A 178 -3.55 14.35 8.83
CA ARG A 178 -3.60 15.71 9.41
C ARG A 178 -2.93 15.84 10.79
N ASP A 179 -2.73 14.72 11.49
CA ASP A 179 -2.09 14.69 12.81
C ASP A 179 -0.70 14.05 12.69
N LYS A 180 0.34 14.87 12.87
CA LYS A 180 1.74 14.45 12.68
C LYS A 180 2.24 13.42 13.68
N ASP A 181 1.56 13.30 14.82
CA ASP A 181 1.94 12.44 15.94
C ASP A 181 1.11 11.15 16.00
N ARG A 182 0.09 11.01 15.13
CA ARG A 182 -0.75 9.81 15.09
C ARG A 182 -0.32 8.85 13.98
N LEU A 183 -0.16 7.56 14.35
CA LEU A 183 0.28 6.47 13.50
C LEU A 183 -0.65 5.27 13.64
N ALA A 184 -0.88 4.54 12.55
CA ALA A 184 -1.45 3.20 12.58
C ALA A 184 -0.46 2.21 11.97
N SER A 185 -0.30 1.03 12.60
CA SER A 185 0.44 -0.11 12.05
C SER A 185 -0.48 -1.32 11.93
N GLY A 186 -0.23 -2.15 10.93
CA GLY A 186 -0.95 -3.41 10.74
C GLY A 186 0.02 -4.54 10.46
N SER A 187 -0.28 -5.73 10.99
CA SER A 187 0.62 -6.88 10.94
C SER A 187 -0.08 -8.16 10.49
N THR A 188 0.72 -9.11 10.06
CA THR A 188 0.27 -10.49 9.79
C THR A 188 -0.18 -11.23 11.06
N ASP A 189 0.10 -10.69 12.26
CA ASP A 189 -0.48 -11.16 13.52
C ASP A 189 -2.00 -10.90 13.64
N GLY A 190 -2.58 -10.17 12.69
CA GLY A 190 -4.01 -9.85 12.62
C GLY A 190 -4.41 -8.59 13.38
N LEU A 191 -3.46 -7.87 13.96
CA LEU A 191 -3.71 -6.66 14.72
C LEU A 191 -3.44 -5.40 13.91
N VAL A 192 -4.22 -4.35 14.20
CA VAL A 192 -3.96 -2.98 13.80
C VAL A 192 -3.83 -2.13 15.05
N ASN A 193 -2.64 -1.59 15.30
CA ASN A 193 -2.33 -0.75 16.45
C ASN A 193 -2.33 0.73 16.06
N VAL A 194 -2.87 1.57 16.94
CA VAL A 194 -2.95 3.03 16.77
C VAL A 194 -2.16 3.71 17.89
N PHE A 195 -1.24 4.58 17.52
CA PHE A 195 -0.33 5.25 18.43
C PHE A 195 -0.51 6.77 18.41
N ASP A 196 -0.27 7.39 19.55
CA ASP A 196 -0.01 8.82 19.74
C ASP A 196 1.45 8.99 20.13
N LEU A 197 2.30 9.32 19.17
CA LEU A 197 3.75 9.42 19.33
C LEU A 197 4.18 10.62 20.21
N SER A 198 3.27 11.55 20.53
CA SER A 198 3.54 12.67 21.45
C SER A 198 3.70 12.22 22.89
N LEU A 199 3.26 11.01 23.23
CA LEU A 199 3.27 10.47 24.60
C LEU A 199 4.58 9.76 24.98
N GLY A 200 5.50 9.57 24.02
CA GLY A 200 6.86 9.11 24.28
C GLY A 200 7.07 7.61 24.11
N GLY A 201 7.00 6.81 25.20
CA GLY A 201 7.26 5.37 25.16
C GLY A 201 6.23 4.56 24.39
N GLU A 202 6.58 3.33 24.01
CA GLU A 202 5.71 2.45 23.22
C GLU A 202 4.40 2.14 23.93
N GLU A 203 4.45 1.78 25.20
CA GLU A 203 3.28 1.44 26.01
C GLU A 203 2.35 2.65 26.20
N GLU A 204 2.90 3.83 26.50
CA GLU A 204 2.11 5.05 26.65
C GLU A 204 1.56 5.57 25.32
N ALA A 205 2.29 5.34 24.21
CA ALA A 205 1.88 5.77 22.89
C ALA A 205 0.73 4.93 22.33
N LEU A 206 0.59 3.66 22.71
CA LEU A 206 -0.47 2.79 22.23
C LEU A 206 -1.84 3.27 22.74
N ARG A 207 -2.73 3.64 21.80
CA ARG A 207 -4.06 4.22 22.10
C ARG A 207 -5.19 3.24 21.84
N ALA A 208 -5.04 2.38 20.85
CA ALA A 208 -6.06 1.40 20.49
C ALA A 208 -5.44 0.22 19.75
N THR A 209 -6.04 -0.96 19.93
CA THR A 209 -5.75 -2.15 19.14
C THR A 209 -7.04 -2.66 18.54
N CYS A 210 -7.06 -2.80 17.19
CA CYS A 210 -8.17 -3.39 16.45
C CYS A 210 -7.76 -4.78 15.99
N ASN A 211 -8.67 -5.76 16.08
CA ASN A 211 -8.43 -7.13 15.65
C ASN A 211 -9.21 -7.42 14.37
N SER A 212 -8.51 -7.75 13.29
CA SER A 212 -9.11 -8.14 12.01
C SER A 212 -9.43 -9.64 11.94
N GLY A 213 -8.92 -10.44 12.87
CA GLY A 213 -9.07 -11.89 12.88
C GLY A 213 -8.26 -12.62 11.80
N SER A 214 -7.53 -11.92 10.95
CA SER A 214 -6.67 -12.45 9.88
C SER A 214 -5.53 -11.50 9.57
N SER A 215 -4.49 -11.99 8.91
CA SER A 215 -3.31 -11.20 8.49
C SER A 215 -3.68 -9.90 7.79
N VAL A 216 -3.17 -8.77 8.28
CA VAL A 216 -3.47 -7.44 7.72
C VAL A 216 -2.70 -7.22 6.41
N GLY A 217 -3.42 -6.91 5.34
CA GLY A 217 -2.85 -6.60 4.03
C GLY A 217 -2.78 -5.10 3.72
N SER A 218 -3.75 -4.31 4.19
CA SER A 218 -3.80 -2.86 3.95
C SER A 218 -4.51 -2.13 5.08
N VAL A 219 -3.98 -0.96 5.45
CA VAL A 219 -4.61 -0.05 6.41
C VAL A 219 -4.71 1.35 5.80
N ARG A 220 -5.87 2.04 5.96
CA ARG A 220 -6.09 3.40 5.47
C ARG A 220 -6.91 4.22 6.45
N TRP A 221 -6.45 5.43 6.72
CA TRP A 221 -7.23 6.44 7.41
C TRP A 221 -8.37 6.94 6.52
N CYS A 222 -9.57 7.05 7.07
CA CYS A 222 -10.76 7.50 6.36
C CYS A 222 -11.77 8.17 7.29
N GLY A 223 -12.90 8.59 6.74
CA GLY A 223 -13.97 9.28 7.47
C GLY A 223 -13.70 10.78 7.62
N THR A 224 -14.71 11.49 8.10
CA THR A 224 -14.60 12.92 8.41
C THR A 224 -13.49 13.11 9.45
N ASP A 225 -12.56 14.04 9.17
CA ASP A 225 -11.38 14.28 10.00
C ASP A 225 -10.45 13.06 10.16
N TYR A 226 -10.61 12.04 9.30
CA TYR A 226 -9.83 10.81 9.34
C TYR A 226 -9.94 10.07 10.69
N SER A 227 -11.13 10.11 11.30
CA SER A 227 -11.40 9.44 12.58
C SER A 227 -11.65 7.94 12.45
N ARG A 228 -11.66 7.39 11.24
CA ARG A 228 -11.92 5.97 10.96
C ARG A 228 -10.71 5.29 10.32
N LEU A 229 -10.59 3.98 10.55
CA LEU A 229 -9.62 3.10 9.88
C LEU A 229 -10.35 2.04 9.05
N LEU A 230 -9.95 1.94 7.77
CA LEU A 230 -10.22 0.80 6.92
C LEU A 230 -9.06 -0.18 7.06
N CYS A 231 -9.36 -1.45 7.26
CA CYS A 231 -8.42 -2.56 7.19
C CYS A 231 -8.91 -3.58 6.15
N LEU A 232 -8.01 -4.02 5.30
CA LEU A 232 -8.22 -5.17 4.41
C LEU A 232 -7.26 -6.27 4.82
N SER A 233 -7.76 -7.50 4.96
CA SER A 233 -6.95 -8.66 5.31
C SER A 233 -6.54 -9.49 4.09
N HIS A 234 -5.56 -10.36 4.25
CA HIS A 234 -5.11 -11.28 3.19
C HIS A 234 -6.16 -12.35 2.82
N ASP A 235 -7.15 -12.59 3.68
CA ASP A 235 -8.29 -13.46 3.39
C ASP A 235 -9.45 -12.71 2.72
N GLU A 236 -9.17 -11.50 2.19
CA GLU A 236 -10.14 -10.60 1.54
C GLU A 236 -11.22 -10.10 2.50
N GLY A 237 -10.90 -10.05 3.79
CA GLY A 237 -11.72 -9.41 4.81
C GLY A 237 -11.66 -7.90 4.70
N LEU A 238 -12.75 -7.24 5.11
CA LEU A 238 -12.87 -5.80 5.19
C LEU A 238 -13.42 -5.40 6.55
N HIS A 239 -12.70 -4.52 7.25
CA HIS A 239 -13.08 -3.99 8.54
C HIS A 239 -13.00 -2.47 8.52
N LEU A 240 -14.00 -1.82 9.07
CA LEU A 240 -14.08 -0.38 9.25
C LEU A 240 -14.32 -0.07 10.72
N TRP A 241 -13.36 0.62 11.37
CA TRP A 241 -13.44 1.02 12.76
C TRP A 241 -13.54 2.53 12.91
N ASP A 242 -14.30 2.99 13.90
CA ASP A 242 -14.37 4.38 14.32
C ASP A 242 -13.50 4.58 15.57
N LEU A 243 -12.54 5.49 15.46
CA LEU A 243 -11.59 5.84 16.52
C LEU A 243 -11.93 7.18 17.18
N GLY A 244 -13.07 7.77 16.84
CA GLY A 244 -13.51 9.08 17.38
C GLY A 244 -13.89 9.03 18.86
N GLN A 245 -14.12 7.85 19.41
CA GLN A 245 -14.47 7.61 20.81
C GLN A 245 -13.45 6.65 21.44
N LEU A 246 -12.21 7.11 21.61
CA LEU A 246 -11.13 6.34 22.25
C LEU A 246 -11.25 6.26 23.77
N ASP A 247 -12.33 6.78 24.37
CA ASP A 247 -12.62 6.65 25.80
C ASP A 247 -13.19 5.27 26.19
N THR A 248 -13.44 4.41 25.20
CA THR A 248 -13.84 3.01 25.41
C THR A 248 -12.65 2.09 25.17
N ASP A 249 -12.55 1.00 25.92
CA ASP A 249 -11.43 0.05 25.87
C ASP A 249 -11.25 -0.61 24.47
N GLU A 250 -12.28 -0.52 23.60
CA GLU A 250 -12.24 -1.08 22.23
C GLU A 250 -12.80 -0.07 21.22
N PRO A 251 -12.15 0.07 20.03
CA PRO A 251 -12.68 0.85 18.91
C PRO A 251 -14.03 0.34 18.43
N LEU A 252 -14.93 1.25 18.09
CA LEU A 252 -16.24 0.90 17.57
C LEU A 252 -16.13 0.28 16.18
N THR A 253 -16.57 -0.97 16.01
CA THR A 253 -16.70 -1.59 14.69
C THR A 253 -17.91 -1.00 13.97
N VAL A 254 -17.66 -0.26 12.88
CA VAL A 254 -18.68 0.32 12.01
C VAL A 254 -19.20 -0.71 11.02
N PHE A 255 -18.28 -1.43 10.39
CA PHE A 255 -18.58 -2.53 9.46
C PHE A 255 -17.48 -3.59 9.53
N SER A 256 -17.86 -4.86 9.41
CA SER A 256 -16.91 -5.98 9.40
C SER A 256 -17.43 -7.12 8.55
N ALA A 257 -16.61 -7.59 7.63
CA ALA A 257 -16.85 -8.77 6.83
C ALA A 257 -15.56 -9.60 6.73
N PRO A 258 -15.54 -10.85 7.22
CA PRO A 258 -14.36 -11.72 7.13
C PRO A 258 -13.97 -12.07 5.68
N ASP A 259 -14.92 -12.05 4.75
CA ASP A 259 -14.72 -12.18 3.31
C ASP A 259 -15.68 -11.23 2.59
N ALA A 260 -15.14 -10.21 1.95
CA ALA A 260 -15.90 -9.17 1.29
C ALA A 260 -16.12 -9.41 -0.21
N ARG A 261 -15.56 -10.47 -0.81
CA ARG A 261 -15.57 -10.72 -2.26
C ARG A 261 -16.96 -10.84 -2.87
N GLY A 262 -17.89 -11.36 -2.11
CA GLY A 262 -19.28 -11.57 -2.57
C GLY A 262 -20.28 -10.46 -2.20
N LEU A 263 -19.85 -9.40 -1.49
CA LEU A 263 -20.79 -8.43 -0.91
C LEU A 263 -21.40 -7.45 -1.93
N ALA A 264 -20.71 -7.16 -3.03
CA ALA A 264 -21.18 -6.25 -4.07
C ALA A 264 -21.04 -6.85 -5.46
N PRO A 265 -21.79 -7.93 -5.77
CA PRO A 265 -21.69 -8.58 -7.07
C PRO A 265 -22.25 -7.65 -8.16
N PRO A 266 -21.65 -7.64 -9.37
CA PRO A 266 -22.25 -7.03 -10.54
C PRO A 266 -23.52 -7.75 -10.98
N ALA A 267 -24.27 -7.14 -11.90
CA ALA A 267 -25.55 -7.68 -12.37
C ALA A 267 -25.44 -9.06 -13.07
N ASP A 268 -24.27 -9.41 -13.58
CA ASP A 268 -23.96 -10.73 -14.16
C ASP A 268 -23.62 -11.81 -13.11
N GLY A 269 -23.63 -11.47 -11.81
CA GLY A 269 -23.45 -12.40 -10.69
C GLY A 269 -22.01 -12.79 -10.40
N GLY A 270 -21.00 -12.19 -11.04
CA GLY A 270 -19.59 -12.37 -10.73
C GLY A 270 -19.19 -11.55 -9.49
N GLY A 271 -18.34 -12.08 -8.62
CA GLY A 271 -17.69 -11.35 -7.51
C GLY A 271 -16.30 -10.84 -7.91
N VAL A 272 -15.61 -10.22 -6.97
CA VAL A 272 -14.17 -9.95 -7.07
C VAL A 272 -13.38 -11.19 -6.62
N ASP A 273 -12.16 -11.35 -7.14
CA ASP A 273 -11.26 -12.42 -6.69
C ASP A 273 -10.41 -11.94 -5.50
N TYR A 274 -10.14 -10.61 -5.43
CA TYR A 274 -9.31 -9.99 -4.40
C TYR A 274 -9.66 -8.51 -4.23
N LEU A 275 -9.26 -7.92 -3.09
CA LEU A 275 -9.34 -6.50 -2.82
C LEU A 275 -7.99 -5.83 -3.11
N VAL A 276 -7.99 -4.78 -3.94
CA VAL A 276 -6.78 -4.00 -4.27
C VAL A 276 -6.44 -3.01 -3.16
N GLY A 277 -7.47 -2.38 -2.57
CA GLY A 277 -7.27 -1.39 -1.55
C GLY A 277 -8.47 -0.46 -1.36
N GLY A 278 -8.30 0.53 -0.48
CA GLY A 278 -9.28 1.57 -0.24
C GLY A 278 -8.70 2.98 -0.31
N SER A 279 -9.53 3.96 -0.61
CA SER A 279 -9.18 5.38 -0.65
C SER A 279 -10.33 6.25 -0.16
N TRP A 280 -10.02 7.17 0.76
CA TRP A 280 -10.98 8.17 1.20
C TRP A 280 -11.06 9.30 0.18
N LEU A 281 -12.23 9.51 -0.39
CA LEU A 281 -12.54 10.59 -1.33
C LEU A 281 -13.01 11.80 -0.52
N GLU A 282 -12.05 12.66 -0.12
CA GLU A 282 -12.31 13.75 0.82
C GLU A 282 -13.37 14.74 0.30
N GLU A 283 -13.33 15.09 -0.98
CA GLU A 283 -14.32 16.00 -1.60
C GLU A 283 -15.75 15.44 -1.59
N ALA A 284 -15.87 14.11 -1.69
CA ALA A 284 -17.15 13.42 -1.69
C ALA A 284 -17.58 12.92 -0.30
N GLN A 285 -16.66 12.90 0.68
CA GLN A 285 -16.84 12.27 1.99
C GLN A 285 -17.30 10.81 1.87
N ARG A 286 -16.61 10.05 0.99
CA ARG A 286 -16.93 8.66 0.69
C ARG A 286 -15.70 7.78 0.70
N LEU A 287 -15.85 6.53 1.10
CA LEU A 287 -14.82 5.51 1.07
C LEU A 287 -14.97 4.68 -0.21
N LEU A 288 -14.00 4.84 -1.11
CA LEU A 288 -13.85 4.01 -2.31
C LEU A 288 -13.07 2.76 -1.96
N VAL A 289 -13.59 1.59 -2.26
CA VAL A 289 -12.90 0.30 -2.22
C VAL A 289 -12.79 -0.23 -3.65
N VAL A 290 -11.61 -0.70 -4.01
CA VAL A 290 -11.36 -1.28 -5.33
C VAL A 290 -11.10 -2.76 -5.18
N GLY A 291 -11.92 -3.57 -5.84
CA GLY A 291 -11.72 -5.00 -5.99
C GLY A 291 -11.29 -5.35 -7.41
N GLY A 292 -10.64 -6.47 -7.57
CA GLY A 292 -10.14 -6.95 -8.86
C GLY A 292 -10.47 -8.40 -9.13
N ARG A 293 -10.39 -8.75 -10.41
CA ARG A 293 -10.43 -10.14 -10.89
C ARG A 293 -9.09 -10.51 -11.53
N SER A 294 -8.78 -11.77 -11.50
CA SER A 294 -7.53 -12.31 -12.05
C SER A 294 -7.37 -12.09 -13.58
N ASP A 295 -8.46 -11.78 -14.28
CA ASP A 295 -8.47 -11.40 -15.69
C ASP A 295 -8.23 -9.91 -15.95
N GLY A 296 -8.10 -9.10 -14.88
CA GLY A 296 -7.82 -7.66 -14.93
C GLY A 296 -9.07 -6.77 -14.87
N GLU A 297 -10.26 -7.33 -14.69
CA GLU A 297 -11.47 -6.54 -14.43
C GLU A 297 -11.39 -5.91 -13.04
N LEU A 298 -11.83 -4.64 -12.90
CA LEU A 298 -11.86 -3.92 -11.64
C LEU A 298 -13.29 -3.51 -11.28
N HIS A 299 -13.60 -3.65 -9.99
CA HIS A 299 -14.86 -3.20 -9.40
C HIS A 299 -14.59 -2.01 -8.49
N LEU A 300 -15.16 -0.86 -8.81
CA LEU A 300 -15.18 0.32 -7.96
C LEU A 300 -16.41 0.24 -7.06
N MET A 301 -16.19 0.21 -5.76
CA MET A 301 -17.24 0.02 -4.76
C MET A 301 -17.19 1.17 -3.75
N GLU A 302 -18.32 1.59 -3.25
CA GLU A 302 -18.45 2.46 -2.09
C GLU A 302 -18.63 1.59 -0.84
N CYS A 303 -17.94 1.95 0.23
CA CYS A 303 -18.10 1.33 1.54
C CYS A 303 -18.67 2.33 2.54
N ASP A 304 -19.72 1.93 3.24
CA ASP A 304 -20.34 2.68 4.34
C ASP A 304 -20.74 1.74 5.49
N GLU A 305 -21.62 2.19 6.36
CA GLU A 305 -22.12 1.44 7.51
C GLU A 305 -23.05 0.27 7.10
N GLU A 306 -23.61 0.33 5.89
CA GLU A 306 -24.49 -0.71 5.33
C GLU A 306 -23.69 -1.79 4.57
N GLY A 307 -22.43 -1.50 4.23
CA GLY A 307 -21.51 -2.41 3.57
C GLY A 307 -20.92 -1.90 2.25
N LEU A 308 -20.75 -2.81 1.28
CA LEU A 308 -20.19 -2.51 -0.04
C LEU A 308 -21.30 -2.35 -1.08
N ARG A 309 -21.25 -1.25 -1.85
CA ARG A 309 -22.12 -0.99 -2.99
C ARG A 309 -21.31 -0.80 -4.26
N LEU A 310 -21.56 -1.63 -5.28
CA LEU A 310 -20.91 -1.49 -6.58
C LEU A 310 -21.30 -0.17 -7.26
N LEU A 311 -20.31 0.62 -7.65
CA LEU A 311 -20.49 1.86 -8.42
C LEU A 311 -20.25 1.64 -9.91
N ARG A 312 -19.17 0.93 -10.25
CA ARG A 312 -18.73 0.74 -11.64
C ARG A 312 -17.84 -0.49 -11.77
N THR A 313 -17.99 -1.19 -12.88
CA THR A 313 -17.04 -2.20 -13.36
C THR A 313 -16.19 -1.61 -14.49
N LEU A 314 -14.87 -1.73 -14.40
CA LEU A 314 -13.91 -1.29 -15.41
C LEU A 314 -13.33 -2.50 -16.12
N GLN A 315 -13.54 -2.58 -17.44
CA GLN A 315 -13.14 -3.70 -18.28
C GLN A 315 -12.20 -3.25 -19.42
N GLY A 316 -11.44 -4.20 -19.98
CA GLY A 316 -10.60 -3.98 -21.15
C GLY A 316 -9.32 -3.18 -20.90
N GLY A 317 -9.03 -2.88 -19.63
CA GLY A 317 -7.81 -2.18 -19.21
C GLY A 317 -6.67 -3.15 -18.99
N HIS A 318 -6.68 -3.81 -17.87
CA HIS A 318 -5.69 -4.81 -17.46
C HIS A 318 -6.02 -6.20 -18.02
N ALA A 319 -5.01 -7.09 -18.01
CA ALA A 319 -5.13 -8.48 -18.43
C ALA A 319 -4.59 -9.45 -17.37
N SER A 320 -4.29 -8.95 -16.16
CA SER A 320 -3.79 -9.69 -15.00
C SER A 320 -4.11 -8.92 -13.72
N THR A 321 -3.68 -9.44 -12.58
CA THR A 321 -3.89 -8.86 -11.25
C THR A 321 -3.45 -7.40 -11.19
N VAL A 322 -4.34 -6.52 -10.73
CA VAL A 322 -4.04 -5.12 -10.44
C VAL A 322 -3.53 -5.04 -8.99
N ARG A 323 -2.37 -4.40 -8.80
CA ARG A 323 -1.68 -4.34 -7.50
C ARG A 323 -1.82 -3.01 -6.79
N CYS A 324 -2.00 -1.95 -7.56
CA CYS A 324 -2.08 -0.60 -7.00
C CYS A 324 -3.07 0.26 -7.75
N PHE A 325 -3.63 1.22 -7.04
CA PHE A 325 -4.44 2.28 -7.63
C PHE A 325 -4.26 3.58 -6.85
N LEU A 326 -4.61 4.68 -7.50
CA LEU A 326 -4.63 6.02 -6.92
C LEU A 326 -5.77 6.82 -7.54
N TRP A 327 -6.56 7.50 -6.71
CA TRP A 327 -7.53 8.50 -7.15
C TRP A 327 -6.90 9.90 -7.05
N ASP A 328 -6.76 10.59 -8.19
CA ASP A 328 -6.40 12.02 -8.26
C ASP A 328 -7.69 12.85 -8.28
N GLY A 329 -8.12 13.32 -7.10
CA GLY A 329 -9.34 14.13 -6.97
C GLY A 329 -9.26 15.44 -7.77
N ALA A 330 -8.10 16.09 -7.78
CA ALA A 330 -7.89 17.35 -8.52
C ALA A 330 -7.90 17.14 -10.05
N GLY A 331 -7.37 16.01 -10.51
CA GLY A 331 -7.35 15.63 -11.92
C GLY A 331 -8.57 14.83 -12.37
N GLU A 332 -9.46 14.50 -11.45
CA GLU A 332 -10.65 13.65 -11.68
C GLU A 332 -10.29 12.34 -12.40
N ALA A 333 -9.21 11.71 -11.96
CA ALA A 333 -8.62 10.60 -12.66
C ALA A 333 -8.32 9.44 -11.70
N LEU A 334 -8.50 8.20 -12.19
CA LEU A 334 -8.02 6.99 -11.54
C LEU A 334 -6.78 6.50 -12.25
N VAL A 335 -5.74 6.19 -11.51
CA VAL A 335 -4.53 5.52 -12.00
C VAL A 335 -4.52 4.10 -11.47
N THR A 336 -4.19 3.12 -12.30
CA THR A 336 -4.07 1.72 -11.89
C THR A 336 -2.83 1.08 -12.46
N GLY A 337 -2.18 0.20 -11.68
CA GLY A 337 -0.99 -0.54 -12.08
C GLY A 337 -1.08 -2.01 -11.67
N GLY A 338 -0.52 -2.91 -12.47
CA GLY A 338 -0.67 -4.34 -12.23
C GLY A 338 0.48 -5.23 -12.73
N GLU A 339 0.25 -6.53 -12.64
CA GLU A 339 1.21 -7.58 -13.03
C GLU A 339 1.35 -7.72 -14.56
N ASP A 340 0.47 -7.13 -15.33
CA ASP A 340 0.56 -7.06 -16.79
C ASP A 340 1.53 -5.98 -17.27
N ALA A 341 2.25 -5.35 -16.36
CA ALA A 341 3.17 -4.24 -16.60
C ALA A 341 2.52 -2.98 -17.20
N GLN A 342 1.20 -2.83 -17.05
CA GLN A 342 0.48 -1.67 -17.55
C GLN A 342 0.22 -0.66 -16.45
N LEU A 343 0.48 0.61 -16.78
CA LEU A 343 0.01 1.77 -16.03
C LEU A 343 -1.12 2.40 -16.83
N LEU A 344 -2.30 2.50 -16.26
CA LEU A 344 -3.48 3.03 -16.91
C LEU A 344 -3.96 4.30 -16.22
N LEU A 345 -4.36 5.28 -17.03
CA LEU A 345 -5.05 6.48 -16.61
C LEU A 345 -6.49 6.43 -17.11
N TRP A 346 -7.43 6.44 -16.18
CA TRP A 346 -8.86 6.46 -16.44
C TRP A 346 -9.39 7.86 -16.17
N LYS A 347 -10.16 8.42 -17.09
CA LYS A 347 -10.81 9.75 -16.96
C LYS A 347 -12.27 9.69 -17.39
N PRO A 348 -13.16 10.52 -16.82
CA PRO A 348 -14.52 10.66 -17.33
C PRO A 348 -14.52 11.10 -18.79
N GLY A 349 -15.27 10.40 -19.64
CA GLY A 349 -15.36 10.73 -21.07
C GLY A 349 -14.08 10.51 -21.88
N GLY A 350 -13.11 9.71 -21.36
CA GLY A 350 -11.97 9.24 -22.15
C GLY A 350 -12.44 8.52 -23.43
N GLU A 351 -11.65 8.55 -24.51
CA GLU A 351 -11.96 7.78 -25.70
C GLU A 351 -11.98 6.29 -25.33
N GLU A 352 -13.13 5.64 -25.48
CA GLU A 352 -13.20 4.18 -25.40
C GLU A 352 -12.21 3.59 -26.39
N LEU A 353 -11.24 2.83 -25.90
CA LEU A 353 -10.42 2.00 -26.78
C LEU A 353 -11.36 0.91 -27.31
N THR A 354 -11.96 1.18 -28.48
CA THR A 354 -12.71 0.16 -29.20
C THR A 354 -11.82 -1.08 -29.30
N SER A 355 -12.37 -2.21 -28.87
CA SER A 355 -11.77 -3.54 -28.85
C SER A 355 -11.28 -3.96 -30.23
N GLY A 356 -10.13 -3.42 -30.66
CA GLY A 356 -9.44 -3.70 -31.89
C GLY A 356 -8.22 -4.55 -31.62
N LYS A 357 -8.36 -5.87 -31.80
CA LYS A 357 -7.35 -6.91 -31.78
C LYS A 357 -6.79 -7.28 -30.40
N ARG A 358 -7.37 -8.33 -29.83
CA ARG A 358 -6.66 -9.24 -28.94
C ARG A 358 -5.40 -9.71 -29.67
N GLU A 359 -4.25 -9.16 -29.32
CA GLU A 359 -2.99 -9.83 -29.64
C GLU A 359 -2.92 -11.07 -28.75
N GLU A 360 -3.02 -12.24 -29.37
CA GLU A 360 -2.73 -13.52 -28.73
C GLU A 360 -1.27 -13.48 -28.21
N LEU A 361 -1.11 -13.26 -26.91
CA LEU A 361 0.13 -13.52 -26.22
C LEU A 361 0.37 -15.03 -26.27
N THR A 362 1.30 -15.45 -27.15
CA THR A 362 1.71 -16.84 -27.30
C THR A 362 2.07 -17.48 -25.96
N SER A 363 1.57 -18.69 -25.72
CA SER A 363 1.68 -19.49 -24.49
C SER A 363 3.07 -19.62 -23.87
N GLY A 364 4.14 -19.42 -24.63
CA GLY A 364 5.52 -19.53 -24.17
C GLY A 364 6.00 -18.40 -23.24
N LYS A 365 5.37 -17.21 -23.22
CA LYS A 365 5.71 -16.13 -22.30
C LYS A 365 5.02 -16.25 -20.94
N ARG A 366 3.90 -16.96 -20.86
CA ARG A 366 3.18 -17.21 -19.60
C ARG A 366 3.95 -18.09 -18.62
N GLU A 367 4.78 -19.03 -19.09
CA GLU A 367 5.57 -19.91 -18.21
C GLU A 367 6.78 -19.19 -17.59
N ALA A 368 7.40 -18.26 -18.31
CA ALA A 368 8.52 -17.48 -17.78
C ALA A 368 8.07 -16.47 -16.67
N MET A 369 6.85 -15.93 -16.77
CA MET A 369 6.29 -15.05 -15.74
C MET A 369 5.82 -15.82 -14.49
N LYS A 370 5.35 -17.07 -14.64
CA LYS A 370 4.96 -17.91 -13.49
C LYS A 370 6.12 -18.29 -12.58
N SER A 371 7.34 -18.32 -13.09
CA SER A 371 8.54 -18.62 -12.30
C SER A 371 9.03 -17.44 -11.44
N ALA A 372 8.65 -16.20 -11.80
CA ALA A 372 8.99 -14.99 -11.05
C ALA A 372 7.94 -14.66 -9.96
N SER A 373 6.72 -15.21 -10.06
CA SER A 373 5.65 -14.98 -9.07
C SER A 373 5.78 -15.83 -7.79
N ALA A 374 6.91 -16.52 -7.57
CA ALA A 374 7.16 -17.36 -6.39
C ALA A 374 7.70 -16.57 -5.18
N LEU A 375 7.45 -15.28 -5.06
CA LEU A 375 7.41 -14.61 -3.77
C LEU A 375 6.04 -14.86 -3.10
N LYS A 376 5.68 -16.15 -2.99
CA LYS A 376 4.74 -16.59 -1.95
C LYS A 376 5.51 -16.49 -0.65
N LEU A 377 5.01 -15.70 0.29
CA LEU A 377 5.27 -15.89 1.71
C LEU A 377 5.08 -17.39 1.99
N LYS A 378 6.19 -18.11 2.14
CA LYS A 378 6.15 -19.51 2.51
C LYS A 378 5.82 -19.56 3.99
N SER A 379 4.56 -19.81 4.32
CA SER A 379 4.24 -20.38 5.62
C SER A 379 5.03 -21.68 5.75
N ARG A 380 6.04 -21.68 6.62
CA ARG A 380 6.83 -22.87 6.93
C ARG A 380 5.93 -23.86 7.68
N PRO A 381 5.90 -25.15 7.32
CA PRO A 381 5.14 -26.13 8.08
C PRO A 381 5.79 -26.33 9.46
N HIS A 382 5.00 -26.23 10.51
CA HIS A 382 5.38 -26.55 11.89
C HIS A 382 6.04 -27.93 11.96
N LYS A 383 7.33 -27.97 12.22
CA LYS A 383 8.00 -29.21 12.65
C LYS A 383 7.66 -29.47 14.12
N LYS A 384 6.77 -30.43 14.36
CA LYS A 384 6.59 -31.03 15.70
C LYS A 384 7.91 -31.71 16.11
N HIS A 385 8.65 -31.13 17.04
CA HIS A 385 9.71 -31.80 17.73
C HIS A 385 9.11 -32.75 18.78
N GLY A 386 9.18 -34.06 18.51
CA GLY A 386 8.90 -35.08 19.47
C GLY A 386 10.03 -35.14 20.50
N TYR A 387 9.69 -34.90 21.78
CA TYR A 387 10.58 -35.16 22.89
C TYR A 387 10.72 -36.69 23.07
N GLN A 388 11.89 -37.23 22.76
CA GLN A 388 12.30 -38.56 23.24
C GLN A 388 12.89 -38.43 24.65
N ARG A 389 12.17 -38.97 25.63
CA ARG A 389 12.68 -39.18 26.99
C ARG A 389 13.64 -40.36 26.98
N ASP A 390 14.91 -40.12 27.14
CA ASP A 390 15.89 -41.15 27.50
C ASP A 390 15.71 -41.52 28.98
N LYS A 391 15.28 -42.74 29.21
CA LYS A 391 15.34 -43.41 30.53
C LYS A 391 16.77 -43.90 30.77
N LYS A 392 17.48 -43.33 31.73
CA LYS A 392 18.61 -43.98 32.40
C LYS A 392 18.13 -44.55 33.72
N ALA A 393 18.32 -45.85 33.89
CA ALA A 393 18.40 -46.59 35.13
C ALA A 393 19.56 -47.56 35.03
N PRO A 394 20.01 -48.13 36.16
CA PRO A 394 20.18 -47.65 37.54
C PRO A 394 21.55 -47.10 37.82
#